data_19887f5db450b3bb44b58854ec1dab48
#
_entry.id   19887f5db450b3bb44b58854ec1dab48
#
_cell.length_a   1.000
_cell.length_b   1.000
_cell.length_c   1.000
_cell.angle_alpha   90.00
_cell.angle_beta   90.00
_cell.angle_gamma   90.00
#
_symmetry.space_group_name_H-M   'P 1'
#
loop_
_entity.id
_entity.type
_entity.pdbx_description
1 polymer ?
#
loop_
_entity_poly.entity_id
_entity_poly.type
_entity_poly.pdbx_seq_one_letter_code
_entity_poly.pdbx_strand_id
1 'polypeptide(L)'
;MDEPEVTRDQDATAPLNRSHPVFGSPAFLRLWVAQIVSAFGDWIGFLAIIEIARRIGGDQPGSAIALVMVARVLPGFFLASVGGVIVDRVNRKRLLIGCDILRALVLLTIPFIERVWALVLVSLVLELATSLWGPAKEAIVPN
;
A
#
# COMPACT_ATOMS: atom_id res chain seq x y z
N MET A 1 -61.55 -24.01 -27.38
CA MET A 1 -61.44 -22.86 -26.44
C MET A 1 -60.42 -23.30 -25.40
N ASP A 2 -59.13 -23.33 -25.92
CA ASP A 2 -58.03 -23.91 -25.20
C ASP A 2 -57.32 -22.79 -24.42
N GLU A 3 -57.31 -22.91 -23.10
CA GLU A 3 -56.49 -22.04 -22.24
C GLU A 3 -55.04 -22.45 -22.38
N PRO A 4 -54.13 -21.50 -22.55
CA PRO A 4 -52.70 -21.78 -22.49
C PRO A 4 -52.27 -22.04 -21.06
N GLU A 5 -51.80 -23.26 -20.85
CA GLU A 5 -51.16 -23.72 -19.61
C GLU A 5 -49.91 -22.83 -19.31
N VAL A 6 -50.05 -22.07 -18.25
CA VAL A 6 -49.00 -21.25 -17.70
C VAL A 6 -47.96 -22.18 -17.10
N THR A 7 -46.90 -22.45 -17.86
CA THR A 7 -45.67 -23.11 -17.36
C THR A 7 -45.06 -22.24 -16.32
N ARG A 8 -45.41 -22.49 -15.05
CA ARG A 8 -44.80 -21.84 -13.88
C ARG A 8 -43.32 -22.22 -13.81
N ASP A 9 -42.53 -21.21 -14.00
CA ASP A 9 -41.18 -20.98 -13.50
C ASP A 9 -40.74 -22.01 -12.43
N GLN A 10 -40.08 -23.07 -12.88
CA GLN A 10 -39.36 -24.02 -12.02
C GLN A 10 -37.89 -23.67 -11.87
N ASP A 11 -37.46 -22.50 -12.38
CA ASP A 11 -36.04 -22.09 -12.31
C ASP A 11 -35.68 -21.22 -11.09
N ALA A 12 -36.57 -21.08 -10.12
CA ALA A 12 -36.34 -20.17 -8.96
C ALA A 12 -35.67 -20.81 -7.74
N THR A 13 -35.19 -22.06 -7.85
CA THR A 13 -34.49 -22.73 -6.70
C THR A 13 -33.14 -23.30 -7.05
N ALA A 14 -32.33 -22.56 -7.79
CA ALA A 14 -30.90 -22.85 -7.78
C ALA A 14 -30.35 -22.47 -6.39
N PRO A 15 -29.86 -23.44 -5.60
CA PRO A 15 -29.29 -23.14 -4.31
C PRO A 15 -28.07 -22.22 -4.51
N LEU A 16 -28.14 -21.02 -3.95
CA LEU A 16 -27.00 -20.11 -3.83
C LEU A 16 -25.98 -20.72 -2.84
N ASN A 17 -25.41 -21.87 -3.22
CA ASN A 17 -24.31 -22.45 -2.48
C ASN A 17 -23.02 -21.66 -2.83
N ARG A 18 -22.96 -20.41 -2.43
CA ARG A 18 -21.75 -19.60 -2.42
C ARG A 18 -21.09 -19.63 -1.04
N SER A 19 -20.83 -20.80 -0.53
CA SER A 19 -19.81 -20.98 0.48
C SER A 19 -18.44 -20.94 -0.23
N HIS A 20 -18.04 -19.76 -0.72
CA HIS A 20 -16.65 -19.52 -1.04
C HIS A 20 -15.92 -19.38 0.31
N PRO A 21 -15.11 -20.35 0.73
CA PRO A 21 -14.28 -20.16 1.89
C PRO A 21 -13.31 -19.04 1.55
N VAL A 22 -13.57 -17.84 2.10
CA VAL A 22 -12.73 -16.65 1.87
C VAL A 22 -11.26 -16.96 2.20
N PHE A 23 -11.02 -17.88 3.13
CA PHE A 23 -9.70 -18.40 3.50
C PHE A 23 -9.24 -19.65 2.73
N GLY A 24 -10.02 -20.19 1.80
CA GLY A 24 -9.71 -21.46 1.12
C GLY A 24 -8.92 -21.34 -0.17
N SER A 25 -8.70 -20.15 -0.69
CA SER A 25 -7.95 -19.98 -1.95
C SER A 25 -6.46 -19.76 -1.65
N PRO A 26 -5.56 -20.61 -2.21
CA PRO A 26 -4.11 -20.44 -2.03
C PRO A 26 -3.59 -19.10 -2.55
N ALA A 27 -4.30 -18.51 -3.52
CA ALA A 27 -3.98 -17.17 -4.02
C ALA A 27 -4.25 -16.09 -2.96
N PHE A 28 -5.37 -16.18 -2.24
CA PHE A 28 -5.69 -15.26 -1.16
C PHE A 28 -4.68 -15.35 -0.02
N LEU A 29 -4.31 -16.57 0.38
CA LEU A 29 -3.33 -16.78 1.45
C LEU A 29 -1.95 -16.20 1.08
N ARG A 30 -1.51 -16.36 -0.16
CA ARG A 30 -0.26 -15.75 -0.65
C ARG A 30 -0.30 -14.22 -0.62
N LEU A 31 -1.41 -13.63 -1.05
CA LEU A 31 -1.61 -12.18 -0.98
C LEU A 31 -1.60 -11.69 0.46
N TRP A 32 -2.27 -12.40 1.36
CA TRP A 32 -2.37 -12.04 2.77
C TRP A 32 -1.01 -12.10 3.47
N VAL A 33 -0.24 -13.20 3.25
CA VAL A 33 1.12 -13.33 3.78
C VAL A 33 2.04 -12.25 3.22
N ALA A 34 2.00 -11.99 1.91
CA ALA A 34 2.78 -10.92 1.29
C ALA A 34 2.47 -9.55 1.91
N GLN A 35 1.19 -9.29 2.21
CA GLN A 35 0.75 -8.05 2.85
C GLN A 35 1.29 -7.92 4.28
N ILE A 36 1.27 -9.01 5.06
CA ILE A 36 1.82 -9.00 6.41
C ILE A 36 3.33 -8.73 6.37
N VAL A 37 4.06 -9.44 5.50
CA VAL A 37 5.52 -9.27 5.36
C VAL A 37 5.84 -7.83 4.95
N SER A 38 5.10 -7.26 4.00
CA SER A 38 5.27 -5.87 3.59
C SER A 38 5.01 -4.90 4.75
N ALA A 39 3.93 -5.09 5.50
CA ALA A 39 3.61 -4.26 6.65
C ALA A 39 4.69 -4.31 7.74
N PHE A 40 5.23 -5.50 8.03
CA PHE A 40 6.36 -5.63 8.95
C PHE A 40 7.59 -4.88 8.45
N GLY A 41 7.89 -4.97 7.15
CA GLY A 41 8.98 -4.22 6.52
C GLY A 41 8.82 -2.72 6.68
N ASP A 42 7.62 -2.20 6.52
CA ASP A 42 7.30 -0.77 6.69
C ASP A 42 7.52 -0.30 8.13
N TRP A 43 7.08 -1.09 9.11
CA TRP A 43 7.27 -0.76 10.53
C TRP A 43 8.73 -0.81 10.95
N ILE A 44 9.48 -1.84 10.51
CA ILE A 44 10.92 -1.95 10.76
C ILE A 44 11.65 -0.78 10.11
N GLY A 45 11.35 -0.44 8.87
CA GLY A 45 11.91 0.69 8.16
C GLY A 45 11.61 2.02 8.85
N PHE A 46 10.40 2.20 9.36
CA PHE A 46 10.00 3.37 10.13
C PHE A 46 10.84 3.53 11.41
N LEU A 47 10.97 2.46 12.19
CA LEU A 47 11.77 2.47 13.42
C LEU A 47 13.25 2.71 13.12
N ALA A 48 13.79 2.11 12.04
CA ALA A 48 15.17 2.33 11.61
C ALA A 48 15.42 3.80 11.25
N ILE A 49 14.50 4.43 10.53
CA ILE A 49 14.58 5.86 10.17
C ILE A 49 14.61 6.74 11.41
N ILE A 50 13.75 6.49 12.39
CA ILE A 50 13.71 7.24 13.67
C ILE A 50 15.04 7.09 14.40
N GLU A 51 15.56 5.86 14.51
CA GLU A 51 16.80 5.60 15.23
C GLU A 51 18.00 6.27 14.53
N ILE A 52 18.06 6.23 13.21
CA ILE A 52 19.10 6.91 12.45
C ILE A 52 18.97 8.42 12.59
N ALA A 53 17.76 8.99 12.49
CA ALA A 53 17.52 10.41 12.73
C ALA A 53 18.02 10.86 14.12
N ARG A 54 17.78 10.02 15.12
CA ARG A 54 18.26 10.25 16.49
C ARG A 54 19.78 10.25 16.58
N ARG A 55 20.47 9.33 15.89
CA ARG A 55 21.94 9.21 15.88
C ARG A 55 22.61 10.37 15.16
N ILE A 56 22.14 10.72 13.97
CA ILE A 56 22.76 11.75 13.12
C ILE A 56 22.30 13.17 13.50
N GLY A 57 21.27 13.31 14.32
CA GLY A 57 20.76 14.60 14.80
C GLY A 57 21.68 15.35 15.78
N GLY A 58 22.75 14.69 16.27
CA GLY A 58 23.75 15.30 17.14
C GLY A 58 23.13 15.93 18.40
N ASP A 59 23.37 17.21 18.60
CA ASP A 59 22.89 17.96 19.79
C ASP A 59 21.35 18.22 19.75
N GLN A 60 20.70 18.00 18.62
CA GLN A 60 19.27 18.24 18.44
C GLN A 60 18.54 17.06 17.80
N PRO A 61 18.56 15.89 18.44
CA PRO A 61 17.93 14.68 17.86
C PRO A 61 16.43 14.84 17.65
N GLY A 62 15.75 15.61 18.51
CA GLY A 62 14.32 15.88 18.40
C GLY A 62 13.94 16.63 17.12
N SER A 63 14.74 17.62 16.72
CA SER A 63 14.51 18.37 15.48
C SER A 63 14.74 17.51 14.23
N ALA A 64 15.75 16.63 14.24
CA ALA A 64 16.01 15.71 13.16
C ALA A 64 14.85 14.73 12.98
N ILE A 65 14.33 14.15 14.05
CA ILE A 65 13.15 13.28 14.05
C ILE A 65 11.92 14.05 13.54
N ALA A 66 11.70 15.28 14.02
CA ALA A 66 10.55 16.09 13.60
C ALA A 66 10.59 16.38 12.09
N LEU A 67 11.75 16.76 11.54
CA LEU A 67 11.92 17.00 10.10
C LEU A 67 11.59 15.75 9.26
N VAL A 68 12.06 14.59 9.69
CA VAL A 68 11.77 13.32 9.05
C VAL A 68 10.27 12.99 9.11
N MET A 69 9.63 13.23 10.26
CA MET A 69 8.18 13.02 10.42
C MET A 69 7.38 13.93 9.48
N VAL A 70 7.75 15.22 9.39
CA VAL A 70 7.13 16.16 8.44
C VAL A 70 7.29 15.67 7.01
N ALA A 71 8.49 15.22 6.61
CA ALA A 71 8.73 14.67 5.28
C ALA A 71 7.88 13.45 4.96
N ARG A 72 7.53 12.65 5.95
CA ARG A 72 6.66 11.47 5.80
C ARG A 72 5.17 11.81 5.73
N VAL A 73 4.72 12.82 6.43
CA VAL A 73 3.30 13.21 6.45
C VAL A 73 2.94 14.12 5.29
N LEU A 74 3.86 15.02 4.89
CA LEU A 74 3.61 16.05 3.90
C LEU A 74 3.11 15.53 2.55
N PRO A 75 3.72 14.50 1.91
CA PRO A 75 3.27 14.00 0.62
C PRO A 75 1.84 13.46 0.65
N GLY A 76 1.44 12.82 1.75
CA GLY A 76 0.10 12.27 1.92
C GLY A 76 -0.98 13.32 1.76
N PHE A 77 -0.78 14.53 2.30
CA PHE A 77 -1.72 15.64 2.15
C PHE A 77 -1.87 16.09 0.69
N PHE A 78 -0.78 16.21 -0.06
CA PHE A 78 -0.82 16.68 -1.44
C PHE A 78 -1.29 15.60 -2.41
N LEU A 79 -0.89 14.35 -2.18
CA LEU A 79 -1.22 13.25 -3.08
C LEU A 79 -2.60 12.62 -2.81
N ALA A 80 -3.21 12.85 -1.65
CA ALA A 80 -4.55 12.34 -1.37
C ALA A 80 -5.58 12.77 -2.43
N SER A 81 -5.45 14.00 -2.95
CA SER A 81 -6.36 14.54 -3.97
C SER A 81 -5.98 14.16 -5.40
N VAL A 82 -4.70 13.93 -5.69
CA VAL A 82 -4.17 13.77 -7.06
C VAL A 82 -3.80 12.30 -7.34
N GLY A 83 -3.52 11.52 -6.30
CA GLY A 83 -3.03 10.15 -6.41
C GLY A 83 -3.96 9.23 -7.20
N GLY A 84 -5.29 9.35 -7.00
CA GLY A 84 -6.29 8.59 -7.75
C GLY A 84 -6.21 8.82 -9.26
N VAL A 85 -6.10 10.08 -9.68
CA VAL A 85 -6.02 10.46 -11.11
C VAL A 85 -4.75 9.92 -11.78
N ILE A 86 -3.64 9.89 -11.06
CA ILE A 86 -2.38 9.33 -11.56
C ILE A 86 -2.50 7.82 -11.73
N VAL A 87 -3.06 7.14 -10.73
CA VAL A 87 -3.23 5.67 -10.72
C VAL A 87 -4.13 5.19 -11.86
N ASP A 88 -5.18 5.97 -12.21
CA ASP A 88 -6.11 5.60 -13.28
C ASP A 88 -5.48 5.64 -14.69
N ARG A 89 -4.38 6.37 -14.86
CA ARG A 89 -3.67 6.50 -16.15
C ARG A 89 -2.56 5.48 -16.37
N VAL A 90 -2.21 4.69 -15.34
CA VAL A 90 -1.06 3.78 -15.36
C VAL A 90 -1.51 2.35 -15.14
N ASN A 91 -0.74 1.40 -15.68
CA ASN A 91 -0.98 -0.03 -15.38
C ASN A 91 -0.74 -0.28 -13.88
N ARG A 92 -1.83 -0.48 -13.14
CA ARG A 92 -1.87 -0.63 -11.67
C ARG A 92 -0.88 -1.68 -11.16
N LYS A 93 -0.79 -2.84 -11.85
CA LYS A 93 0.15 -3.91 -11.47
C LYS A 93 1.61 -3.47 -11.59
N ARG A 94 1.96 -2.76 -12.67
CA ARG A 94 3.33 -2.27 -12.87
C ARG A 94 3.67 -1.18 -11.87
N LEU A 95 2.70 -0.32 -11.55
CA LEU A 95 2.86 0.73 -10.55
C LEU A 95 3.14 0.15 -9.17
N LEU A 96 2.36 -0.85 -8.72
CA LEU A 96 2.56 -1.51 -7.42
C LEU A 96 3.94 -2.15 -7.33
N ILE A 97 4.33 -2.94 -8.33
CA ILE A 97 5.65 -3.59 -8.36
C ILE A 97 6.78 -2.54 -8.38
N GLY A 98 6.61 -1.47 -9.15
CA GLY A 98 7.58 -0.39 -9.22
C GLY A 98 7.75 0.34 -7.88
N CYS A 99 6.65 0.63 -7.18
CA CYS A 99 6.67 1.23 -5.85
C CYS A 99 7.37 0.32 -4.83
N ASP A 100 7.08 -0.99 -4.84
CA ASP A 100 7.69 -1.95 -3.91
C ASP A 100 9.19 -2.09 -4.16
N ILE A 101 9.63 -2.17 -5.43
CA ILE A 101 11.05 -2.20 -5.79
C ILE A 101 11.75 -0.90 -5.37
N LEU A 102 11.14 0.25 -5.67
CA LEU A 102 11.68 1.56 -5.29
C LEU A 102 11.84 1.65 -3.76
N ARG A 103 10.83 1.26 -2.99
CA ARG A 103 10.87 1.25 -1.52
C ARG A 103 11.99 0.34 -1.01
N ALA A 104 12.11 -0.88 -1.55
CA ALA A 104 13.17 -1.82 -1.17
C ALA A 104 14.57 -1.23 -1.43
N LEU A 105 14.80 -0.66 -2.62
CA LEU A 105 16.07 -0.04 -2.96
C LEU A 105 16.38 1.15 -2.06
N VAL A 106 15.40 2.00 -1.80
CA VAL A 106 15.58 3.18 -0.94
C VAL A 106 15.86 2.76 0.51
N LEU A 107 15.17 1.75 1.03
CA LEU A 107 15.41 1.22 2.38
C LEU A 107 16.84 0.68 2.53
N LEU A 108 17.39 0.06 1.49
CA LEU A 108 18.78 -0.41 1.50
C LEU A 108 19.82 0.72 1.60
N THR A 109 19.48 1.96 1.24
CA THR A 109 20.40 3.10 1.36
C THR A 109 20.44 3.68 2.78
N ILE A 110 19.40 3.43 3.59
CA ILE A 110 19.24 4.04 4.92
C ILE A 110 20.45 3.83 5.85
N PRO A 111 21.05 2.63 5.95
CA PRO A 111 22.19 2.41 6.83
C PRO A 111 23.43 3.24 6.49
N PHE A 112 23.53 3.74 5.25
CA PHE A 112 24.68 4.52 4.74
C PHE A 112 24.46 6.03 4.83
N ILE A 113 23.32 6.47 5.40
CA ILE A 113 22.98 7.89 5.51
C ILE A 113 23.62 8.47 6.79
N GLU A 114 24.45 9.47 6.59
CA GLU A 114 25.16 10.17 7.66
C GLU A 114 24.63 11.61 7.89
N ARG A 115 23.69 12.07 7.05
CA ARG A 115 23.22 13.46 7.09
C ARG A 115 21.70 13.53 7.19
N VAL A 116 21.21 14.40 8.07
CA VAL A 116 19.76 14.59 8.31
C VAL A 116 18.99 14.93 7.04
N TRP A 117 19.51 15.84 6.20
CA TRP A 117 18.83 16.22 4.96
C TRP A 117 18.70 15.06 3.96
N ALA A 118 19.69 14.15 3.89
CA ALA A 118 19.61 12.97 3.04
C ALA A 118 18.53 11.99 3.56
N LEU A 119 18.43 11.84 4.87
CA LEU A 119 17.39 11.03 5.50
C LEU A 119 15.99 11.63 5.27
N VAL A 120 15.86 12.94 5.29
CA VAL A 120 14.61 13.65 4.96
C VAL A 120 14.19 13.38 3.51
N LEU A 121 15.14 13.48 2.55
CA LEU A 121 14.87 13.19 1.14
C LEU A 121 14.45 11.73 0.92
N VAL A 122 15.16 10.79 1.51
CA VAL A 122 14.84 9.36 1.44
C VAL A 122 13.45 9.09 2.02
N SER A 123 13.13 9.69 3.17
CA SER A 123 11.82 9.55 3.80
C SER A 123 10.69 10.12 2.93
N LEU A 124 10.94 11.24 2.26
CA LEU A 124 10.00 11.85 1.32
C LEU A 124 9.75 10.94 0.10
N VAL A 125 10.79 10.33 -0.46
CA VAL A 125 10.66 9.39 -1.59
C VAL A 125 9.88 8.14 -1.18
N LEU A 126 10.15 7.60 0.02
CA LEU A 126 9.40 6.46 0.56
C LEU A 126 7.91 6.77 0.70
N GLU A 127 7.58 7.96 1.21
CA GLU A 127 6.20 8.37 1.40
C GLU A 127 5.47 8.63 0.08
N LEU A 128 6.15 9.23 -0.91
CA LEU A 128 5.61 9.39 -2.26
C LEU A 128 5.25 8.02 -2.86
N ALA A 129 6.14 7.03 -2.76
CA ALA A 129 5.88 5.68 -3.23
C ALA A 129 4.70 5.03 -2.48
N THR A 130 4.60 5.20 -1.17
CA THR A 130 3.52 4.68 -0.33
C THR A 130 2.17 5.33 -0.66
N SER A 131 2.17 6.64 -0.87
CA SER A 131 0.95 7.40 -1.21
C SER A 131 0.36 7.03 -2.57
N LEU A 132 1.19 6.60 -3.53
CA LEU A 132 0.74 6.08 -4.81
C LEU A 132 0.29 4.61 -4.74
N TRP A 133 0.89 3.84 -3.84
CA TRP A 133 0.59 2.42 -3.66
C TRP A 133 -0.83 2.19 -3.09
N GLY A 134 -1.29 3.00 -2.13
CA GLY A 134 -2.59 2.89 -1.49
C GLY A 134 -3.76 2.87 -2.49
N PRO A 135 -3.98 3.95 -3.27
CA PRO A 135 -5.04 4.02 -4.27
C PRO A 135 -4.94 2.92 -5.34
N ALA A 136 -3.70 2.55 -5.73
CA ALA A 136 -3.48 1.49 -6.72
C ALA A 136 -3.96 0.12 -6.22
N LYS A 137 -3.80 -0.17 -4.93
CA LYS A 137 -4.27 -1.40 -4.29
C LYS A 137 -5.80 -1.46 -4.21
N GLU A 138 -6.44 -0.38 -3.75
CA GLU A 138 -7.89 -0.31 -3.63
C GLU A 138 -8.60 -0.49 -4.97
N ALA A 139 -7.98 0.01 -6.03
CA ALA A 139 -8.51 -0.11 -7.39
C ALA A 139 -8.43 -1.53 -7.99
N ILE A 140 -7.73 -2.49 -7.38
CA ILE A 140 -7.61 -3.89 -7.84
C ILE A 140 -8.65 -4.78 -7.16
N VAL A 141 -9.14 -4.42 -5.97
CA VAL A 141 -10.15 -5.19 -5.26
C VAL A 141 -11.52 -4.88 -5.86
N PRO A 142 -12.19 -5.81 -6.56
CA PRO A 142 -13.54 -5.59 -7.06
C PRO A 142 -14.51 -5.50 -5.88
N ASN A 143 -15.40 -4.52 -5.94
CA ASN A 143 -16.54 -4.41 -5.05
C ASN A 143 -17.53 -5.55 -5.31
#